data_b78e70c8eef43fd6cc7a307b581aa3b6
#
_entry.id   b78e70c8eef43fd6cc7a307b581aa3b6
#
_cell.length_a   1.000
_cell.length_b   1.000
_cell.length_c   1.000
_cell.angle_alpha   90.00
_cell.angle_beta   90.00
_cell.angle_gamma   90.00
#
_symmetry.space_group_name_H-M   'P 1'
#
loop_
_entity.id
_entity.type
_entity.pdbx_description
1 polymer ?
#
loop_
_entity_poly.entity_id
_entity_poly.type
_entity_poly.pdbx_seq_one_letter_code
_entity_poly.pdbx_strand_id
1 'polypeptide(L)'
;HSFPTRRSSDLTFNRLCKLNNHDNTVEKKYGIIKLISNNIDIQKYFLDVMCIVIKKLPVLPKVEQLKREVSKVVSLFTSMPQISKEAVKGLWAELFLIERSRNPLYLLKSWHVSTEDKYDFNDGVDKIEVKSTSNEERIHHFAIEQLLPNKESQLLIASLIIVNSGLGIGIFDLVDSISSRISDTDALLKLNEEVLQTIGCHIEEAKEIKYDYTYAKDNLKFF
;
A
#
# COMPACT_ATOMS: atom_id res chain seq x y z
N HIS A 1 29.79 -16.85 11.58
CA HIS A 1 29.88 -15.43 11.31
C HIS A 1 28.50 -14.95 10.86
N SER A 2 27.69 -14.42 11.81
CA SER A 2 26.45 -13.74 11.49
C SER A 2 26.79 -12.35 10.99
N PHE A 3 26.44 -12.06 9.74
CA PHE A 3 26.48 -10.69 9.22
C PHE A 3 25.48 -9.84 10.00
N PRO A 4 25.87 -8.66 10.50
CA PRO A 4 24.90 -7.75 11.06
C PRO A 4 23.95 -7.31 9.92
N THR A 5 22.67 -7.64 10.05
CA THR A 5 21.62 -7.13 9.17
C THR A 5 21.62 -5.61 9.30
N ARG A 6 22.18 -4.90 8.33
CA ARG A 6 22.06 -3.44 8.25
C ARG A 6 20.57 -3.14 8.09
N ARG A 7 19.99 -2.50 9.10
CA ARG A 7 18.62 -2.00 8.98
C ARG A 7 18.55 -1.05 7.78
N SER A 8 17.61 -1.27 6.91
CA SER A 8 17.38 -0.45 5.70
C SER A 8 16.88 0.97 6.05
N SER A 9 16.36 1.16 7.26
CA SER A 9 15.92 2.47 7.77
C SER A 9 16.17 2.57 9.27
N ASP A 10 16.41 3.79 9.76
CA ASP A 10 16.69 4.07 11.16
C ASP A 10 16.06 5.40 11.60
N LEU A 11 15.67 5.45 12.88
CA LEU A 11 15.10 6.64 13.51
C LEU A 11 15.91 6.99 14.75
N THR A 12 16.50 8.17 14.77
CA THR A 12 17.24 8.69 15.92
C THR A 12 16.69 10.04 16.37
N PHE A 13 16.65 10.29 17.69
CA PHE A 13 16.16 11.54 18.25
C PHE A 13 17.29 12.31 18.94
N ASN A 14 17.10 13.63 19.05
CA ASN A 14 18.02 14.54 19.77
C ASN A 14 19.48 14.48 19.31
N ARG A 15 19.70 14.18 18.03
CA ARG A 15 21.07 14.18 17.48
C ARG A 15 21.51 15.59 17.13
N LEU A 16 22.65 16.01 17.65
CA LEU A 16 23.26 17.29 17.30
C LEU A 16 23.70 17.24 15.84
N CYS A 17 23.17 18.13 15.02
CA CYS A 17 23.48 18.23 13.60
C CYS A 17 23.91 19.65 13.26
N LYS A 18 24.92 19.74 12.39
CA LYS A 18 25.30 20.98 11.73
C LYS A 18 24.66 21.02 10.36
N LEU A 19 23.77 21.98 10.16
CA LEU A 19 23.17 22.24 8.88
C LEU A 19 23.89 23.43 8.23
N ASN A 20 24.53 23.17 7.11
CA ASN A 20 25.18 24.20 6.31
C ASN A 20 24.20 24.65 5.22
N ASN A 21 23.76 25.88 5.28
CA ASN A 21 23.11 26.56 4.18
C ASN A 21 24.12 27.54 3.56
N HIS A 22 23.98 27.94 2.31
CA HIS A 22 24.99 28.70 1.54
C HIS A 22 25.63 29.88 2.32
N ASP A 23 24.92 30.45 3.30
CA ASP A 23 25.39 31.61 4.06
C ASP A 23 25.49 31.40 5.57
N ASN A 24 25.00 30.28 6.14
CA ASN A 24 24.99 30.08 7.58
C ASN A 24 25.11 28.60 7.98
N THR A 25 25.84 28.36 9.06
CA THR A 25 25.89 27.06 9.74
C THR A 25 25.03 27.13 10.99
N VAL A 26 24.00 26.27 11.07
CA VAL A 26 23.15 26.17 12.26
C VAL A 26 23.39 24.82 12.92
N GLU A 27 23.78 24.87 14.20
CA GLU A 27 23.93 23.67 15.03
C GLU A 27 22.73 23.52 15.95
N LYS A 28 21.95 22.45 15.74
CA LYS A 28 20.71 22.19 16.47
C LYS A 28 20.46 20.70 16.63
N LYS A 29 19.70 20.34 17.67
CA LYS A 29 19.27 18.95 17.86
C LYS A 29 18.06 18.65 16.96
N TYR A 30 18.16 17.59 16.19
CA TYR A 30 17.10 17.12 15.28
C TYR A 30 16.73 15.67 15.54
N GLY A 31 15.50 15.30 15.19
CA GLY A 31 15.15 13.93 14.89
C GLY A 31 15.60 13.62 13.46
N ILE A 32 16.24 12.47 13.26
CA ILE A 32 16.73 12.04 11.96
C ILE A 32 16.03 10.74 11.60
N ILE A 33 15.38 10.73 10.45
CA ILE A 33 14.84 9.54 9.81
C ILE A 33 15.75 9.25 8.63
N LYS A 34 16.35 8.07 8.60
CA LYS A 34 17.32 7.69 7.59
C LYS A 34 16.85 6.44 6.86
N LEU A 35 16.72 6.54 5.54
CA LEU A 35 16.62 5.41 4.65
C LEU A 35 18.02 5.09 4.10
N ILE A 36 18.41 3.82 4.14
CA ILE A 36 19.66 3.33 3.55
C ILE A 36 19.29 2.49 2.34
N SER A 37 19.20 3.14 1.20
CA SER A 37 18.95 2.50 -0.08
C SER A 37 19.63 3.28 -1.18
N ASN A 38 20.23 2.58 -2.14
CA ASN A 38 20.77 3.17 -3.38
C ASN A 38 19.72 3.20 -4.50
N ASN A 39 18.56 2.62 -4.26
CA ASN A 39 17.47 2.56 -5.20
C ASN A 39 16.66 3.87 -5.17
N ILE A 40 16.62 4.56 -6.32
CA ILE A 40 15.95 5.86 -6.45
C ILE A 40 14.44 5.75 -6.25
N ASP A 41 13.83 4.67 -6.71
CA ASP A 41 12.39 4.44 -6.59
C ASP A 41 11.97 4.22 -5.13
N ILE A 42 12.76 3.45 -4.39
CA ILE A 42 12.55 3.26 -2.95
C ILE A 42 12.73 4.60 -2.21
N GLN A 43 13.74 5.39 -2.58
CA GLN A 43 13.97 6.71 -1.97
C GLN A 43 12.78 7.64 -2.24
N LYS A 44 12.32 7.70 -3.49
CA LYS A 44 11.17 8.54 -3.88
C LYS A 44 9.92 8.11 -3.12
N TYR A 45 9.58 6.83 -3.16
CA TYR A 45 8.38 6.31 -2.50
C TYR A 45 8.42 6.53 -0.98
N PHE A 46 9.59 6.35 -0.35
CA PHE A 46 9.78 6.66 1.06
C PHE A 46 9.50 8.14 1.37
N LEU A 47 9.98 9.06 0.54
CA LEU A 47 9.72 10.49 0.70
C LEU A 47 8.25 10.82 0.54
N ASP A 48 7.57 10.23 -0.45
CA ASP A 48 6.15 10.43 -0.69
C ASP A 48 5.31 9.98 0.52
N VAL A 49 5.58 8.79 1.06
CA VAL A 49 4.92 8.28 2.28
C VAL A 49 5.24 9.15 3.49
N MET A 50 6.50 9.60 3.65
CA MET A 50 6.87 10.51 4.74
C MET A 50 6.17 11.87 4.63
N CYS A 51 5.96 12.39 3.44
CA CYS A 51 5.18 13.61 3.22
C CYS A 51 3.72 13.43 3.69
N ILE A 52 3.11 12.27 3.42
CA ILE A 52 1.75 11.96 3.90
C ILE A 52 1.73 11.94 5.44
N VAL A 53 2.69 11.25 6.07
CA VAL A 53 2.81 11.18 7.54
C VAL A 53 2.96 12.58 8.16
N ILE A 54 3.82 13.41 7.57
CA ILE A 54 4.03 14.79 8.08
C ILE A 54 2.74 15.61 7.96
N LYS A 55 2.01 15.50 6.86
CA LYS A 55 0.71 16.21 6.68
C LYS A 55 -0.36 15.75 7.66
N LYS A 56 -0.32 14.48 8.08
CA LYS A 56 -1.24 13.92 9.07
C LYS A 56 -0.95 14.42 10.50
N LEU A 57 0.29 14.73 10.82
CA LEU A 57 0.68 15.16 12.15
C LEU A 57 0.19 16.59 12.45
N PRO A 58 -0.20 16.90 13.70
CA PRO A 58 -0.51 18.28 14.09
C PRO A 58 0.75 19.16 13.98
N VAL A 59 0.57 20.48 13.91
CA VAL A 59 1.66 21.46 13.75
C VAL A 59 2.76 21.29 14.82
N LEU A 60 2.38 20.93 16.04
CA LEU A 60 3.30 20.63 17.15
C LEU A 60 2.99 19.23 17.71
N PRO A 61 3.47 18.17 17.05
CA PRO A 61 3.20 16.81 17.50
C PRO A 61 3.96 16.51 18.80
N LYS A 62 3.33 15.76 19.70
CA LYS A 62 4.05 15.17 20.84
C LYS A 62 5.06 14.17 20.32
N VAL A 63 6.20 14.06 21.01
CA VAL A 63 7.30 13.14 20.62
C VAL A 63 6.79 11.70 20.44
N GLU A 64 5.89 11.26 21.31
CA GLU A 64 5.31 9.90 21.25
C GLU A 64 4.42 9.70 20.01
N GLN A 65 3.67 10.71 19.59
CA GLN A 65 2.89 10.65 18.36
C GLN A 65 3.82 10.54 17.14
N LEU A 66 4.84 11.40 17.09
CA LEU A 66 5.83 11.36 16.02
C LEU A 66 6.54 10.01 15.95
N LYS A 67 7.01 9.50 17.10
CA LYS A 67 7.65 8.18 17.19
C LYS A 67 6.74 7.10 16.63
N ARG A 68 5.47 7.06 17.05
CA ARG A 68 4.52 6.01 16.65
C ARG A 68 4.31 6.01 15.13
N GLU A 69 3.99 7.16 14.54
CA GLU A 69 3.70 7.25 13.11
C GLU A 69 4.94 6.97 12.25
N VAL A 70 6.08 7.54 12.62
CA VAL A 70 7.35 7.29 11.89
C VAL A 70 7.82 5.85 12.04
N SER A 71 7.70 5.24 13.24
CA SER A 71 8.12 3.84 13.44
C SER A 71 7.31 2.87 12.61
N LYS A 72 6.01 3.13 12.36
CA LYS A 72 5.19 2.32 11.45
C LYS A 72 5.79 2.34 10.04
N VAL A 73 6.05 3.53 9.49
CA VAL A 73 6.64 3.65 8.15
C VAL A 73 8.01 2.97 8.09
N VAL A 74 8.88 3.22 9.08
CA VAL A 74 10.20 2.59 9.15
C VAL A 74 10.08 1.06 9.15
N SER A 75 9.13 0.49 9.90
CA SER A 75 8.92 -0.95 9.93
C SER A 75 8.49 -1.52 8.58
N LEU A 76 7.64 -0.82 7.82
CA LEU A 76 7.22 -1.23 6.49
C LEU A 76 8.39 -1.29 5.50
N PHE A 77 9.29 -0.31 5.52
CA PHE A 77 10.49 -0.30 4.69
C PHE A 77 11.61 -1.24 5.19
N THR A 78 11.49 -1.79 6.39
CA THR A 78 12.43 -2.80 6.91
C THR A 78 11.93 -4.23 6.73
N SER A 79 10.63 -4.43 6.55
CA SER A 79 10.07 -5.73 6.24
C SER A 79 10.54 -6.19 4.85
N MET A 80 10.95 -7.45 4.75
CA MET A 80 11.38 -8.07 3.49
C MET A 80 10.49 -9.30 3.23
N PRO A 81 9.17 -9.13 2.97
CA PRO A 81 8.38 -10.25 2.53
C PRO A 81 8.93 -10.73 1.18
N GLN A 82 8.90 -12.03 0.95
CA GLN A 82 9.15 -12.54 -0.41
C GLN A 82 7.95 -12.13 -1.27
N ILE A 83 8.22 -11.33 -2.31
CA ILE A 83 7.18 -10.96 -3.25
C ILE A 83 6.80 -12.18 -4.10
N SER A 84 5.54 -12.53 -4.13
CA SER A 84 5.01 -13.51 -5.07
C SER A 84 4.22 -12.81 -6.16
N LYS A 85 4.31 -13.34 -7.39
CA LYS A 85 3.50 -12.80 -8.51
C LYS A 85 2.00 -12.89 -8.21
N GLU A 86 1.58 -13.90 -7.46
CA GLU A 86 0.18 -14.07 -7.05
C GLU A 86 -0.25 -12.98 -6.06
N ALA A 87 0.61 -12.60 -5.09
CA ALA A 87 0.31 -11.51 -4.18
C ALA A 87 0.20 -10.16 -4.91
N VAL A 88 1.12 -9.89 -5.86
CA VAL A 88 1.06 -8.68 -6.71
C VAL A 88 -0.21 -8.67 -7.57
N LYS A 89 -0.60 -9.83 -8.11
CA LYS A 89 -1.81 -9.99 -8.91
C LYS A 89 -3.07 -9.73 -8.09
N GLY A 90 -3.14 -10.26 -6.87
CA GLY A 90 -4.23 -10.02 -5.93
C GLY A 90 -4.35 -8.54 -5.60
N LEU A 91 -3.26 -7.94 -5.13
CA LEU A 91 -3.21 -6.50 -4.81
C LEU A 91 -3.60 -5.63 -6.00
N TRP A 92 -3.11 -5.95 -7.21
CA TRP A 92 -3.49 -5.21 -8.41
C TRP A 92 -5.00 -5.27 -8.67
N ALA A 93 -5.62 -6.44 -8.49
CA ALA A 93 -7.06 -6.62 -8.71
C ALA A 93 -7.90 -5.83 -7.69
N GLU A 94 -7.48 -5.77 -6.43
CA GLU A 94 -8.13 -4.97 -5.40
C GLU A 94 -7.98 -3.47 -5.67
N LEU A 95 -6.76 -3.01 -6.01
CA LEU A 95 -6.51 -1.61 -6.39
C LEU A 95 -7.29 -1.22 -7.65
N PHE A 96 -7.40 -2.12 -8.62
CA PHE A 96 -8.21 -1.91 -9.82
C PHE A 96 -9.68 -1.67 -9.47
N LEU A 97 -10.24 -2.44 -8.52
CA LEU A 97 -11.60 -2.24 -8.06
C LEU A 97 -11.78 -0.89 -7.36
N ILE A 98 -10.83 -0.49 -6.51
CA ILE A 98 -10.83 0.82 -5.84
C ILE A 98 -10.78 1.94 -6.88
N GLU A 99 -9.87 1.85 -7.85
CA GLU A 99 -9.68 2.85 -8.90
C GLU A 99 -10.94 3.01 -9.75
N ARG A 100 -11.59 1.90 -10.11
CA ARG A 100 -12.84 1.87 -10.88
C ARG A 100 -14.06 2.39 -10.13
N SER A 101 -14.00 2.44 -8.82
CA SER A 101 -15.11 2.90 -7.99
C SER A 101 -15.47 4.37 -8.26
N ARG A 102 -16.77 4.67 -8.21
CA ARG A 102 -17.24 6.06 -8.17
C ARG A 102 -16.87 6.75 -6.85
N ASN A 103 -16.69 5.95 -5.78
CA ASN A 103 -16.30 6.43 -4.47
C ASN A 103 -15.10 5.63 -3.94
N PRO A 104 -13.87 5.93 -4.42
CA PRO A 104 -12.68 5.20 -4.01
C PRO A 104 -12.37 5.37 -2.52
N LEU A 105 -12.73 6.50 -1.91
CA LEU A 105 -12.54 6.73 -0.48
C LEU A 105 -13.35 5.74 0.36
N TYR A 106 -14.58 5.44 -0.04
CA TYR A 106 -15.42 4.45 0.63
C TYR A 106 -14.77 3.06 0.59
N LEU A 107 -14.32 2.60 -0.58
CA LEU A 107 -13.65 1.32 -0.70
C LEU A 107 -12.33 1.28 0.09
N LEU A 108 -11.53 2.33 0.06
CA LEU A 108 -10.31 2.39 0.88
C LEU A 108 -10.59 2.29 2.38
N LYS A 109 -11.67 2.89 2.87
CA LYS A 109 -12.04 2.80 4.29
C LYS A 109 -12.49 1.40 4.69
N SER A 110 -13.13 0.67 3.79
CA SER A 110 -13.59 -0.71 4.01
C SER A 110 -12.56 -1.78 3.64
N TRP A 111 -11.45 -1.42 3.02
CA TRP A 111 -10.39 -2.33 2.57
C TRP A 111 -9.54 -2.81 3.74
N HIS A 112 -9.39 -4.11 3.93
CA HIS A 112 -8.56 -4.73 5.00
C HIS A 112 -8.69 -3.99 6.35
N VAL A 113 -9.89 -3.90 6.89
CA VAL A 113 -10.14 -3.16 8.16
C VAL A 113 -9.46 -3.83 9.34
N SER A 114 -9.34 -5.16 9.30
CA SER A 114 -8.67 -5.98 10.30
C SER A 114 -7.81 -7.04 9.62
N THR A 115 -6.70 -7.41 10.24
CA THR A 115 -5.82 -8.53 9.80
C THR A 115 -6.53 -9.89 9.85
N GLU A 116 -7.67 -9.99 10.54
CA GLU A 116 -8.51 -11.18 10.63
C GLU A 116 -9.71 -11.14 9.67
N ASP A 117 -9.83 -10.08 8.87
CA ASP A 117 -10.94 -9.95 7.92
C ASP A 117 -10.87 -11.07 6.88
N LYS A 118 -12.03 -11.68 6.66
CA LYS A 118 -12.20 -12.78 5.69
C LYS A 118 -12.38 -12.27 4.28
N TYR A 119 -12.68 -10.99 4.13
CA TYR A 119 -13.04 -10.33 2.88
C TYR A 119 -12.12 -9.16 2.61
N ASP A 120 -11.84 -8.91 1.34
CA ASP A 120 -10.96 -7.81 0.95
C ASP A 120 -11.55 -6.45 1.34
N PHE A 121 -12.87 -6.29 1.23
CA PHE A 121 -13.58 -5.08 1.66
C PHE A 121 -14.72 -5.43 2.60
N ASN A 122 -14.80 -4.70 3.70
CA ASN A 122 -15.77 -4.93 4.76
C ASN A 122 -16.14 -3.61 5.46
N ASP A 123 -17.36 -3.13 5.29
CA ASP A 123 -17.86 -1.94 5.98
C ASP A 123 -18.75 -2.23 7.20
N GLY A 124 -18.82 -3.50 7.59
CA GLY A 124 -19.69 -4.00 8.65
C GLY A 124 -20.95 -4.69 8.11
N VAL A 125 -21.54 -4.21 7.04
CA VAL A 125 -22.74 -4.77 6.39
C VAL A 125 -22.38 -5.42 5.08
N ASP A 126 -21.81 -4.65 4.15
CA ASP A 126 -21.45 -5.14 2.82
C ASP A 126 -20.04 -5.73 2.82
N LYS A 127 -19.89 -6.86 2.15
CA LYS A 127 -18.64 -7.59 1.98
C LYS A 127 -18.35 -7.70 0.49
N ILE A 128 -17.09 -7.43 0.11
CA ILE A 128 -16.64 -7.69 -1.25
C ILE A 128 -15.40 -8.59 -1.17
N GLU A 129 -15.44 -9.67 -1.92
CA GLU A 129 -14.30 -10.54 -2.15
C GLU A 129 -13.84 -10.40 -3.59
N VAL A 130 -12.57 -10.10 -3.80
CA VAL A 130 -11.98 -9.93 -5.13
C VAL A 130 -11.23 -11.20 -5.51
N LYS A 131 -11.57 -11.74 -6.65
CA LYS A 131 -10.86 -12.90 -7.21
C LYS A 131 -10.38 -12.58 -8.61
N SER A 132 -9.12 -12.87 -8.86
CA SER A 132 -8.52 -12.70 -10.19
C SER A 132 -7.95 -14.00 -10.70
N THR A 133 -8.06 -14.21 -12.01
CA THR A 133 -7.45 -15.33 -12.72
C THR A 133 -6.78 -14.83 -13.99
N SER A 134 -5.73 -15.52 -14.43
CA SER A 134 -5.11 -15.31 -15.74
C SER A 134 -5.55 -16.36 -16.77
N ASN A 135 -6.44 -17.26 -16.38
CA ASN A 135 -7.01 -18.27 -17.27
C ASN A 135 -8.24 -17.72 -17.97
N GLU A 136 -8.55 -18.25 -19.15
CA GLU A 136 -9.77 -17.90 -19.88
C GLU A 136 -11.05 -18.30 -19.12
N GLU A 137 -10.95 -19.37 -18.33
CA GLU A 137 -12.04 -19.85 -17.48
C GLU A 137 -12.01 -19.16 -16.10
N ARG A 138 -13.21 -18.76 -15.65
CA ARG A 138 -13.40 -18.15 -14.33
C ARG A 138 -13.51 -19.22 -13.24
N ILE A 139 -12.41 -19.83 -12.90
CA ILE A 139 -12.34 -20.77 -11.79
C ILE A 139 -11.63 -20.10 -10.63
N HIS A 140 -12.32 -19.99 -9.50
CA HIS A 140 -11.78 -19.40 -8.28
C HIS A 140 -11.90 -20.36 -7.11
N HIS A 141 -10.95 -20.29 -6.21
CA HIS A 141 -10.96 -21.03 -4.95
C HIS A 141 -11.40 -20.10 -3.82
N PHE A 142 -12.32 -20.57 -3.01
CA PHE A 142 -12.81 -19.85 -1.84
C PHE A 142 -12.60 -20.71 -0.59
N ALA A 143 -12.22 -20.08 0.51
CA ALA A 143 -12.44 -20.69 1.81
C ALA A 143 -13.95 -20.74 2.08
N ILE A 144 -14.44 -21.81 2.70
CA ILE A 144 -15.87 -21.97 2.95
C ILE A 144 -16.45 -20.81 3.77
N GLU A 145 -15.63 -20.26 4.64
CA GLU A 145 -15.97 -19.13 5.50
C GLU A 145 -16.21 -17.84 4.69
N GLN A 146 -15.57 -17.70 3.52
CA GLN A 146 -15.77 -16.57 2.61
C GLN A 146 -17.13 -16.60 1.92
N LEU A 147 -17.72 -17.78 1.77
CA LEU A 147 -19.04 -17.97 1.14
C LEU A 147 -20.19 -17.92 2.15
N LEU A 148 -19.89 -17.79 3.44
CA LEU A 148 -20.86 -17.76 4.52
C LEU A 148 -20.79 -16.41 5.26
N PRO A 149 -21.32 -15.33 4.69
CA PRO A 149 -21.41 -14.05 5.38
C PRO A 149 -22.41 -14.14 6.55
N ASN A 150 -22.34 -13.20 7.47
CA ASN A 150 -23.32 -13.09 8.54
C ASN A 150 -24.73 -12.88 7.95
N LYS A 151 -25.78 -13.29 8.66
CA LYS A 151 -27.18 -13.28 8.17
C LYS A 151 -27.68 -11.92 7.65
N GLU A 152 -27.11 -10.83 8.16
CA GLU A 152 -27.49 -9.46 7.79
C GLU A 152 -26.50 -8.82 6.79
N SER A 153 -25.47 -9.56 6.36
CA SER A 153 -24.46 -9.08 5.43
C SER A 153 -24.76 -9.50 4.00
N GLN A 154 -24.43 -8.63 3.06
CA GLN A 154 -24.43 -8.94 1.63
C GLN A 154 -22.99 -9.23 1.18
N LEU A 155 -22.82 -10.32 0.46
CA LEU A 155 -21.55 -10.68 -0.16
C LEU A 155 -21.61 -10.42 -1.66
N LEU A 156 -20.64 -9.67 -2.15
CA LEU A 156 -20.42 -9.43 -3.57
C LEU A 156 -19.05 -10.01 -3.94
N ILE A 157 -19.02 -10.86 -4.95
CA ILE A 157 -17.76 -11.40 -5.48
C ILE A 157 -17.42 -10.61 -6.74
N ALA A 158 -16.30 -9.86 -6.69
CA ALA A 158 -15.74 -9.18 -7.85
C ALA A 158 -14.71 -10.11 -8.51
N SER A 159 -15.09 -10.64 -9.68
CA SER A 159 -14.26 -11.58 -10.43
C SER A 159 -13.64 -10.92 -11.65
N LEU A 160 -12.31 -10.97 -11.76
CA LEU A 160 -11.53 -10.41 -12.86
C LEU A 160 -10.81 -11.51 -13.65
N ILE A 161 -10.76 -11.36 -14.96
CA ILE A 161 -9.76 -12.03 -15.79
C ILE A 161 -8.73 -10.98 -16.15
N ILE A 162 -7.47 -11.23 -15.81
CA ILE A 162 -6.36 -10.30 -16.02
C ILE A 162 -5.23 -10.95 -16.80
N VAL A 163 -4.64 -10.19 -17.71
CA VAL A 163 -3.57 -10.66 -18.60
C VAL A 163 -2.36 -9.75 -18.44
N ASN A 164 -1.18 -10.35 -18.28
CA ASN A 164 0.07 -9.61 -18.25
C ASN A 164 0.29 -8.85 -19.57
N SER A 165 0.69 -7.60 -19.47
CA SER A 165 0.98 -6.75 -20.62
C SER A 165 2.13 -5.81 -20.30
N GLY A 166 3.19 -5.85 -21.10
CA GLY A 166 4.33 -4.93 -20.92
C GLY A 166 3.98 -3.45 -21.09
N LEU A 167 2.88 -3.16 -21.82
CA LEU A 167 2.32 -1.81 -22.01
C LEU A 167 1.13 -1.54 -21.08
N GLY A 168 0.87 -2.45 -20.17
CA GLY A 168 -0.24 -2.36 -19.23
C GLY A 168 0.01 -1.39 -18.07
N ILE A 169 -0.90 -1.43 -17.11
CA ILE A 169 -0.90 -0.61 -15.89
C ILE A 169 -0.39 -1.44 -14.73
N GLY A 170 0.56 -0.89 -13.96
CA GLY A 170 1.10 -1.51 -12.75
C GLY A 170 0.39 -1.04 -11.48
N ILE A 171 0.84 -1.58 -10.34
CA ILE A 171 0.33 -1.22 -9.01
C ILE A 171 0.47 0.29 -8.77
N PHE A 172 1.64 0.87 -9.06
CA PHE A 172 1.92 2.28 -8.76
C PHE A 172 1.12 3.23 -9.62
N ASP A 173 0.82 2.87 -10.87
CA ASP A 173 -0.06 3.65 -11.73
C ASP A 173 -1.49 3.72 -11.14
N LEU A 174 -1.97 2.60 -10.55
CA LEU A 174 -3.27 2.57 -9.86
C LEU A 174 -3.23 3.39 -8.57
N VAL A 175 -2.16 3.27 -7.77
CA VAL A 175 -1.96 4.07 -6.55
C VAL A 175 -1.99 5.57 -6.87
N ASP A 176 -1.28 6.00 -7.90
CA ASP A 176 -1.25 7.41 -8.33
C ASP A 176 -2.64 7.89 -8.78
N SER A 177 -3.35 7.08 -9.59
CA SER A 177 -4.71 7.38 -10.02
C SER A 177 -5.67 7.51 -8.84
N ILE A 178 -5.65 6.56 -7.89
CA ILE A 178 -6.48 6.59 -6.69
C ILE A 178 -6.14 7.82 -5.84
N SER A 179 -4.85 8.06 -5.61
CA SER A 179 -4.37 9.17 -4.78
C SER A 179 -4.76 10.52 -5.32
N SER A 180 -4.80 10.69 -6.65
CA SER A 180 -5.23 11.94 -7.29
C SER A 180 -6.70 12.30 -7.03
N ARG A 181 -7.52 11.34 -6.61
CA ARG A 181 -8.97 11.48 -6.37
C ARG A 181 -9.33 11.59 -4.89
N ILE A 182 -8.36 11.50 -3.98
CA ILE A 182 -8.58 11.44 -2.54
C ILE A 182 -7.75 12.52 -1.85
N SER A 183 -8.41 13.30 -0.98
CA SER A 183 -7.75 14.29 -0.13
C SER A 183 -7.63 13.85 1.35
N ASP A 184 -8.26 12.73 1.73
CA ASP A 184 -8.22 12.16 3.07
C ASP A 184 -6.83 11.55 3.33
N THR A 185 -6.05 12.20 4.20
CA THR A 185 -4.65 11.81 4.48
C THR A 185 -4.55 10.45 5.17
N ASP A 186 -5.53 10.08 6.00
CA ASP A 186 -5.55 8.76 6.66
C ASP A 186 -5.79 7.64 5.65
N ALA A 187 -6.71 7.86 4.71
CA ALA A 187 -6.96 6.92 3.63
C ALA A 187 -5.75 6.78 2.69
N LEU A 188 -5.07 7.89 2.37
CA LEU A 188 -3.84 7.85 1.56
C LEU A 188 -2.71 7.12 2.28
N LEU A 189 -2.57 7.30 3.60
CA LEU A 189 -1.58 6.56 4.38
C LEU A 189 -1.90 5.06 4.36
N LYS A 190 -3.16 4.68 4.62
CA LYS A 190 -3.63 3.30 4.56
C LYS A 190 -3.34 2.65 3.20
N LEU A 191 -3.65 3.34 2.09
CA LEU A 191 -3.35 2.86 0.74
C LEU A 191 -1.88 2.46 0.59
N ASN A 192 -0.97 3.34 1.03
CA ASN A 192 0.46 3.09 0.92
C ASN A 192 0.95 2.02 1.91
N GLU A 193 0.36 1.93 3.10
CA GLU A 193 0.66 0.88 4.09
C GLU A 193 0.31 -0.50 3.55
N GLU A 194 -0.88 -0.71 2.97
CA GLU A 194 -1.32 -1.98 2.38
C GLU A 194 -0.44 -2.39 1.18
N VAL A 195 -0.12 -1.45 0.32
CA VAL A 195 0.81 -1.70 -0.80
C VAL A 195 2.17 -2.16 -0.27
N LEU A 196 2.75 -1.45 0.70
CA LEU A 196 4.06 -1.80 1.27
C LEU A 196 4.04 -3.11 2.06
N GLN A 197 2.93 -3.45 2.73
CA GLN A 197 2.80 -4.74 3.40
C GLN A 197 2.90 -5.91 2.41
N THR A 198 2.35 -5.72 1.21
CA THR A 198 2.34 -6.76 0.18
C THR A 198 3.66 -6.84 -0.58
N ILE A 199 4.23 -5.70 -0.99
CA ILE A 199 5.42 -5.69 -1.86
C ILE A 199 6.74 -5.48 -1.09
N GLY A 200 6.68 -4.95 0.14
CA GLY A 200 7.87 -4.64 0.95
C GLY A 200 8.83 -3.70 0.21
N CYS A 201 10.11 -4.07 0.21
CA CYS A 201 11.16 -3.31 -0.48
C CYS A 201 11.32 -3.68 -1.98
N HIS A 202 10.49 -4.61 -2.51
CA HIS A 202 10.57 -5.11 -3.90
C HIS A 202 9.83 -4.19 -4.90
N ILE A 203 10.02 -2.88 -4.75
CA ILE A 203 9.33 -1.88 -5.58
C ILE A 203 9.69 -2.02 -7.06
N GLU A 204 10.96 -2.31 -7.38
CA GLU A 204 11.40 -2.49 -8.78
C GLU A 204 10.73 -3.69 -9.43
N GLU A 205 10.76 -4.85 -8.74
CA GLU A 205 10.13 -6.06 -9.27
C GLU A 205 8.61 -5.86 -9.45
N ALA A 206 7.96 -5.17 -8.51
CA ALA A 206 6.53 -4.88 -8.59
C ALA A 206 6.19 -3.91 -9.73
N LYS A 207 7.08 -2.97 -10.08
CA LYS A 207 6.91 -2.05 -11.21
C LYS A 207 6.93 -2.74 -12.57
N GLU A 208 7.70 -3.82 -12.68
CA GLU A 208 7.78 -4.60 -13.92
C GLU A 208 6.51 -5.43 -14.18
N ILE A 209 5.69 -5.66 -13.14
CA ILE A 209 4.46 -6.44 -13.27
C ILE A 209 3.31 -5.50 -13.65
N LYS A 210 2.86 -5.64 -14.89
CA LYS A 210 1.78 -4.82 -15.47
C LYS A 210 0.73 -5.70 -16.11
N TYR A 211 -0.51 -5.22 -16.08
CA TYR A 211 -1.67 -5.92 -16.63
C TYR A 211 -2.44 -5.06 -17.61
N ASP A 212 -3.11 -5.69 -18.57
CA ASP A 212 -3.99 -5.02 -19.51
C ASP A 212 -5.25 -4.52 -18.79
N TYR A 213 -5.27 -3.21 -18.57
CA TYR A 213 -6.36 -2.52 -17.88
C TYR A 213 -7.68 -2.61 -18.64
N THR A 214 -7.65 -2.46 -19.96
CA THR A 214 -8.85 -2.47 -20.79
C THR A 214 -9.46 -3.88 -20.79
N TYR A 215 -8.63 -4.88 -20.96
CA TYR A 215 -9.07 -6.27 -20.90
C TYR A 215 -9.66 -6.62 -19.52
N ALA A 216 -9.03 -6.22 -18.43
CA ALA A 216 -9.53 -6.43 -17.08
C ALA A 216 -10.89 -5.74 -16.86
N LYS A 217 -11.03 -4.50 -17.36
CA LYS A 217 -12.28 -3.73 -17.32
C LYS A 217 -13.43 -4.45 -18.01
N ASP A 218 -13.19 -4.94 -19.22
CA ASP A 218 -14.22 -5.59 -20.04
C ASP A 218 -14.60 -6.98 -19.49
N ASN A 219 -13.71 -7.56 -18.68
CA ASN A 219 -13.87 -8.87 -18.05
C ASN A 219 -14.20 -8.83 -16.56
N LEU A 220 -14.39 -7.67 -15.94
CA LEU A 220 -14.90 -7.57 -14.57
C LEU A 220 -16.37 -8.01 -14.52
N LYS A 221 -16.67 -8.97 -13.64
CA LYS A 221 -18.04 -9.42 -13.36
C LYS A 221 -18.28 -9.47 -11.86
N PHE A 222 -19.53 -9.22 -11.49
CA PHE A 222 -19.99 -9.30 -10.11
C PHE A 222 -21.01 -10.44 -9.96
N PHE A 223 -20.91 -11.15 -8.85
CA PHE A 223 -21.77 -12.29 -8.51
C PHE A 223 -22.26 -12.17 -7.07
#